data_621495e7ef7dd68d171b062ac39729d6
#
_entry.id   621495e7ef7dd68d171b062ac39729d6
#
_cell.length_a   1.000
_cell.length_b   1.000
_cell.length_c   1.000
_cell.angle_alpha   90.00
_cell.angle_beta   90.00
_cell.angle_gamma   90.00
#
_symmetry.space_group_name_H-M   'P 1'
#
loop_
_entity.id
_entity.type
_entity.pdbx_description
1 polymer ?
#
loop_
_entity_poly.entity_id
_entity_poly.type
_entity_poly.pdbx_seq_one_letter_code
_entity_poly.pdbx_strand_id
1 'polypeptide(L)'
;MAGVNSAHRDAVVGLDLDQLGAWLSAAIPGAGTRVTATLITGGRSNLTYLVSDGRGEWIVRRPPLGHVLASAHDMGREYRVMTALCGTPIPVPRTLGSCDDPGVVGAPFYVMERVEGTSYHSAAELEALGADRTRTISTRLVETLGALHRVVPGDVGLADFGRPEGYLARQVARWKKQLDGSRTRDLPDADELHSRLAADVPAESGVGIVHGDFRLDNVLILDDQVTAVLDWEMATLGDPLSDLALMLVYKRFGVGASIGPDPRTAASGAPGFVSESEIIELYCAITDCDLTRFGFYLGLAAYKLAAVLEGIHYRYLQGQTVGEGFDRAGLLVPDLLEAGLEALKDDCG
;
A
#
# COMPACT_ATOMS: atom_id res chain seq x y z
N MET A 1 34.85 0.72 -44.88
CA MET A 1 33.54 1.23 -44.38
C MET A 1 32.98 0.18 -43.46
N ALA A 2 33.20 0.35 -42.17
CA ALA A 2 32.69 -0.57 -41.17
C ALA A 2 31.40 0.03 -40.61
N GLY A 3 30.28 -0.65 -40.85
CA GLY A 3 28.98 -0.29 -40.32
C GLY A 3 28.97 -0.42 -38.81
N VAL A 4 28.71 0.68 -38.11
CA VAL A 4 28.46 0.71 -36.70
C VAL A 4 27.11 0.01 -36.47
N ASN A 5 27.18 -1.19 -35.92
CA ASN A 5 26.04 -1.95 -35.46
C ASN A 5 25.48 -1.22 -34.21
N SER A 6 24.44 -0.39 -34.39
CA SER A 6 23.69 0.16 -33.27
C SER A 6 22.90 -1.00 -32.65
N ALA A 7 23.45 -1.57 -31.56
CA ALA A 7 22.72 -2.50 -30.73
C ALA A 7 21.38 -1.84 -30.37
N HIS A 8 20.28 -2.43 -30.81
CA HIS A 8 18.93 -2.10 -30.35
C HIS A 8 18.95 -2.24 -28.83
N ARG A 9 18.89 -1.11 -28.13
CA ARG A 9 18.50 -1.12 -26.71
C ARG A 9 17.05 -1.63 -26.71
N ASP A 10 16.81 -2.73 -26.02
CA ASP A 10 15.45 -3.23 -25.84
C ASP A 10 14.59 -2.08 -25.29
N ALA A 11 13.53 -1.72 -26.02
CA ALA A 11 12.64 -0.65 -25.63
C ALA A 11 11.92 -1.05 -24.34
N VAL A 12 12.24 -0.39 -23.23
CA VAL A 12 11.55 -0.62 -21.96
C VAL A 12 10.21 0.09 -22.02
N VAL A 13 9.15 -0.68 -21.92
CA VAL A 13 7.78 -0.14 -22.00
C VAL A 13 7.61 1.00 -20.98
N GLY A 14 7.23 2.18 -21.47
CA GLY A 14 6.95 3.34 -20.62
C GLY A 14 8.16 4.20 -20.23
N LEU A 15 9.38 3.91 -20.70
CA LEU A 15 10.55 4.73 -20.43
C LEU A 15 11.28 5.11 -21.72
N ASP A 16 11.62 6.38 -21.87
CA ASP A 16 12.65 6.86 -22.77
C ASP A 16 13.98 6.86 -22.01
N LEU A 17 14.84 5.88 -22.28
CA LEU A 17 16.08 5.69 -21.52
C LEU A 17 17.13 6.80 -21.79
N ASP A 18 17.10 7.44 -22.95
CA ASP A 18 18.04 8.52 -23.27
C ASP A 18 17.63 9.80 -22.53
N GLN A 19 16.34 10.16 -22.51
CA GLN A 19 15.81 11.29 -21.76
C GLN A 19 15.93 11.06 -20.23
N LEU A 20 15.61 9.84 -19.76
CA LEU A 20 15.75 9.48 -18.35
C LEU A 20 17.22 9.55 -17.91
N GLY A 21 18.16 9.04 -18.72
CA GLY A 21 19.58 9.10 -18.41
C GLY A 21 20.11 10.54 -18.36
N ALA A 22 19.69 11.40 -19.26
CA ALA A 22 20.04 12.81 -19.24
C ALA A 22 19.51 13.50 -17.97
N TRP A 23 18.24 13.24 -17.60
CA TRP A 23 17.64 13.77 -16.38
C TRP A 23 18.36 13.26 -15.11
N LEU A 24 18.62 11.94 -15.02
CA LEU A 24 19.33 11.34 -13.87
C LEU A 24 20.72 11.96 -13.67
N SER A 25 21.48 12.13 -14.76
CA SER A 25 22.80 12.73 -14.70
C SER A 25 22.79 14.21 -14.24
N ALA A 26 21.71 14.92 -14.51
CA ALA A 26 21.53 16.30 -14.05
C ALA A 26 21.03 16.39 -12.60
N ALA A 27 20.15 15.48 -12.18
CA ALA A 27 19.48 15.53 -10.90
C ALA A 27 20.21 14.76 -9.78
N ILE A 28 20.96 13.70 -10.12
CA ILE A 28 21.60 12.80 -9.14
C ILE A 28 23.12 12.87 -9.30
N PRO A 29 23.85 13.38 -8.29
CA PRO A 29 25.30 13.48 -8.35
C PRO A 29 25.97 12.11 -8.63
N GLY A 30 26.78 12.06 -9.68
CA GLY A 30 27.53 10.87 -10.08
C GLY A 30 26.79 9.88 -10.97
N ALA A 31 25.50 10.11 -11.26
CA ALA A 31 24.76 9.29 -12.22
C ALA A 31 25.24 9.55 -13.66
N GLY A 32 25.37 8.45 -14.44
CA GLY A 32 25.71 8.52 -15.86
C GLY A 32 24.49 8.76 -16.74
N THR A 33 24.74 9.21 -17.99
CA THR A 33 23.66 9.43 -18.97
C THR A 33 23.21 8.14 -19.68
N ARG A 34 24.03 7.07 -19.62
CA ARG A 34 23.66 5.79 -20.22
C ARG A 34 23.10 4.86 -19.16
N VAL A 35 21.81 4.58 -19.27
CA VAL A 35 21.10 3.74 -18.30
C VAL A 35 20.46 2.54 -18.97
N THR A 36 20.28 1.49 -18.20
CA THR A 36 19.42 0.35 -18.47
C THR A 36 18.28 0.34 -17.46
N ALA A 37 17.14 -0.23 -17.83
CA ALA A 37 16.01 -0.35 -16.92
C ALA A 37 15.35 -1.73 -17.06
N THR A 38 14.87 -2.27 -15.94
CA THR A 38 14.09 -3.50 -15.88
C THR A 38 12.82 -3.22 -15.11
N LEU A 39 11.66 -3.56 -15.67
CA LEU A 39 10.38 -3.45 -14.97
C LEU A 39 10.34 -4.44 -13.81
N ILE A 40 10.10 -3.96 -12.61
CA ILE A 40 9.84 -4.80 -11.44
C ILE A 40 8.38 -5.25 -11.52
N THR A 41 8.19 -6.55 -11.73
CA THR A 41 6.87 -7.18 -11.80
C THR A 41 6.31 -7.39 -10.39
N GLY A 42 5.00 -7.17 -10.20
CA GLY A 42 4.32 -7.37 -8.89
C GLY A 42 3.50 -6.17 -8.41
N GLY A 43 3.83 -4.94 -8.85
CA GLY A 43 3.00 -3.76 -8.60
C GLY A 43 1.76 -3.76 -9.50
N ARG A 44 0.56 -3.51 -8.91
CA ARG A 44 -0.72 -3.51 -9.64
C ARG A 44 -1.19 -2.11 -10.03
N SER A 45 -0.66 -1.07 -9.41
CA SER A 45 -1.11 0.31 -9.57
C SER A 45 -0.12 1.14 -10.39
N ASN A 46 1.13 1.27 -9.94
CA ASN A 46 2.16 2.09 -10.56
C ASN A 46 3.26 1.22 -11.18
N LEU A 47 3.92 1.73 -12.23
CA LEU A 47 5.07 1.07 -12.84
C LEU A 47 6.34 1.41 -12.05
N THR A 48 7.06 0.38 -11.64
CA THR A 48 8.30 0.49 -10.87
C THR A 48 9.44 -0.15 -11.65
N TYR A 49 10.54 0.55 -11.83
CA TYR A 49 11.69 0.08 -12.60
C TYR A 49 12.96 0.11 -11.75
N LEU A 50 13.76 -0.94 -11.87
CA LEU A 50 15.16 -0.92 -11.50
C LEU A 50 15.94 -0.28 -12.64
N VAL A 51 16.62 0.82 -12.37
CA VAL A 51 17.44 1.56 -13.35
C VAL A 51 18.89 1.52 -12.90
N SER A 52 19.82 1.27 -13.82
CA SER A 52 21.26 1.23 -13.55
C SER A 52 22.06 1.89 -14.64
N ASP A 53 23.14 2.59 -14.25
CA ASP A 53 24.18 3.12 -15.17
C ASP A 53 25.45 2.24 -15.18
N GLY A 54 25.41 1.07 -14.51
CA GLY A 54 26.54 0.17 -14.33
C GLY A 54 27.46 0.53 -13.15
N ARG A 55 27.23 1.65 -12.45
CA ARG A 55 27.93 2.08 -11.23
C ARG A 55 26.99 2.25 -10.06
N GLY A 56 25.76 2.73 -10.34
CA GLY A 56 24.70 2.91 -9.36
C GLY A 56 23.40 2.26 -9.81
N GLU A 57 22.50 2.05 -8.86
CA GLU A 57 21.17 1.50 -9.09
C GLU A 57 20.14 2.35 -8.36
N TRP A 58 19.03 2.60 -9.02
CA TRP A 58 17.92 3.43 -8.54
C TRP A 58 16.58 2.77 -8.84
N ILE A 59 15.59 3.12 -8.09
CA ILE A 59 14.19 2.79 -8.40
C ILE A 59 13.52 4.02 -8.99
N VAL A 60 12.93 3.85 -10.16
CA VAL A 60 12.09 4.86 -10.82
C VAL A 60 10.64 4.41 -10.75
N ARG A 61 9.77 5.25 -10.21
CA ARG A 61 8.34 4.95 -10.10
C ARG A 61 7.53 6.01 -10.86
N ARG A 62 6.56 5.55 -11.68
CA ARG A 62 5.67 6.39 -12.48
C ARG A 62 4.26 5.80 -12.52
N PRO A 63 3.23 6.59 -12.88
CA PRO A 63 1.88 6.09 -13.12
C PRO A 63 1.85 5.02 -14.21
N PRO A 64 0.81 4.16 -14.25
CA PRO A 64 0.62 3.18 -15.32
C PRO A 64 0.46 3.86 -16.68
N LEU A 65 0.57 3.07 -17.75
CA LEU A 65 0.37 3.55 -19.12
C LEU A 65 -1.14 3.70 -19.39
N GLY A 66 -1.50 4.74 -20.16
CA GLY A 66 -2.87 5.00 -20.57
C GLY A 66 -3.56 6.14 -19.80
N HIS A 67 -4.87 6.27 -19.97
CA HIS A 67 -5.65 7.33 -19.33
C HIS A 67 -5.83 7.01 -17.84
N VAL A 68 -5.13 7.76 -16.99
CA VAL A 68 -5.20 7.65 -15.54
C VAL A 68 -5.90 8.90 -15.00
N LEU A 69 -6.83 8.72 -14.06
CA LEU A 69 -7.37 9.86 -13.33
C LEU A 69 -6.24 10.50 -12.53
N ALA A 70 -5.95 11.78 -12.78
CA ALA A 70 -4.83 12.52 -12.21
C ALA A 70 -4.74 12.48 -10.66
N SER A 71 -5.86 12.17 -9.99
CA SER A 71 -5.93 12.07 -8.52
C SER A 71 -5.64 10.67 -7.96
N ALA A 72 -5.53 9.64 -8.80
CA ALA A 72 -5.39 8.25 -8.35
C ALA A 72 -3.92 7.80 -8.24
N HIS A 73 -2.99 8.49 -8.89
CA HIS A 73 -1.58 8.12 -8.95
C HIS A 73 -0.70 9.38 -8.85
N ASP A 74 -0.80 10.06 -7.70
CA ASP A 74 -0.06 11.30 -7.43
C ASP A 74 1.37 10.97 -6.96
N MET A 75 2.30 10.94 -7.92
CA MET A 75 3.72 10.68 -7.65
C MET A 75 4.34 11.71 -6.71
N GLY A 76 3.85 12.95 -6.75
CA GLY A 76 4.30 14.02 -5.86
C GLY A 76 3.94 13.75 -4.39
N ARG A 77 2.76 13.16 -4.14
CA ARG A 77 2.35 12.78 -2.78
C ARG A 77 3.19 11.64 -2.22
N GLU A 78 3.40 10.58 -2.99
CA GLU A 78 4.27 9.48 -2.57
C GLU A 78 5.69 9.97 -2.28
N TYR A 79 6.26 10.76 -3.19
CA TYR A 79 7.58 11.38 -3.01
C TYR A 79 7.65 12.23 -1.74
N ARG A 80 6.63 13.07 -1.50
CA ARG A 80 6.58 13.98 -0.37
C ARG A 80 6.55 13.24 0.97
N VAL A 81 5.71 12.23 1.13
CA VAL A 81 5.60 11.50 2.41
C VAL A 81 6.88 10.73 2.71
N MET A 82 7.49 10.07 1.73
CA MET A 82 8.77 9.38 1.94
C MET A 82 9.90 10.37 2.26
N THR A 83 9.95 11.52 1.57
CA THR A 83 10.94 12.56 1.87
C THR A 83 10.80 13.05 3.30
N ALA A 84 9.59 13.28 3.76
CA ALA A 84 9.28 13.76 5.11
C ALA A 84 9.64 12.73 6.20
N LEU A 85 9.43 11.44 5.91
CA LEU A 85 9.76 10.36 6.84
C LEU A 85 11.25 9.97 6.84
N CYS A 86 12.01 10.42 5.84
CA CYS A 86 13.45 10.18 5.79
C CYS A 86 14.15 10.81 7.01
N GLY A 87 14.88 10.01 7.78
CA GLY A 87 15.52 10.45 9.02
C GLY A 87 14.67 10.30 10.28
N THR A 88 13.43 9.82 10.16
CA THR A 88 12.62 9.33 11.29
C THR A 88 12.93 7.86 11.58
N PRO A 89 12.40 7.26 12.66
CA PRO A 89 12.53 5.83 12.90
C PRO A 89 11.83 4.95 11.85
N ILE A 90 11.02 5.53 10.95
CA ILE A 90 10.29 4.77 9.93
C ILE A 90 11.22 4.48 8.76
N PRO A 91 11.49 3.22 8.44
CA PRO A 91 12.32 2.87 7.30
C PRO A 91 11.55 3.16 5.99
N VAL A 92 12.03 4.12 5.23
CA VAL A 92 11.54 4.47 3.89
C VAL A 92 12.70 4.57 2.92
N PRO A 93 12.53 4.23 1.65
CA PRO A 93 13.55 4.48 0.65
C PRO A 93 13.86 5.98 0.59
N ARG A 94 15.14 6.33 0.60
CA ARG A 94 15.56 7.73 0.45
C ARG A 94 15.18 8.22 -0.94
N THR A 95 14.40 9.27 -1.01
CA THR A 95 14.04 9.96 -2.25
C THR A 95 15.23 10.73 -2.80
N LEU A 96 15.43 10.69 -4.12
CA LEU A 96 16.59 11.27 -4.79
C LEU A 96 16.20 12.42 -5.72
N GLY A 97 14.97 12.41 -6.23
CA GLY A 97 14.44 13.48 -7.06
C GLY A 97 13.07 13.13 -7.63
N SER A 98 12.32 14.15 -8.04
CA SER A 98 11.04 14.01 -8.73
C SER A 98 11.02 14.89 -9.98
N CYS A 99 10.23 14.50 -10.97
CA CYS A 99 10.10 15.21 -12.24
C CYS A 99 8.62 15.24 -12.64
N ASP A 100 8.09 16.45 -12.81
CA ASP A 100 6.72 16.68 -13.28
C ASP A 100 6.64 16.87 -14.80
N ASP A 101 7.80 16.95 -15.49
CA ASP A 101 7.85 17.12 -16.95
C ASP A 101 7.55 15.79 -17.66
N PRO A 102 6.40 15.67 -18.35
CA PRO A 102 6.07 14.47 -19.11
C PRO A 102 6.98 14.28 -20.33
N GLY A 103 7.74 15.29 -20.73
CA GLY A 103 8.70 15.19 -21.83
C GLY A 103 9.83 14.20 -21.58
N VAL A 104 10.12 13.85 -20.31
CA VAL A 104 11.20 12.94 -19.95
C VAL A 104 10.82 11.47 -20.14
N VAL A 105 9.72 11.01 -19.51
CA VAL A 105 9.29 9.61 -19.59
C VAL A 105 7.79 9.46 -19.91
N GLY A 106 7.14 10.50 -20.40
CA GLY A 106 5.73 10.48 -20.78
C GLY A 106 4.74 10.71 -19.62
N ALA A 107 5.22 10.86 -18.38
CA ALA A 107 4.40 11.12 -17.19
C ALA A 107 5.28 11.67 -16.06
N PRO A 108 4.71 12.29 -15.01
CA PRO A 108 5.41 12.57 -13.78
C PRO A 108 6.01 11.30 -13.18
N PHE A 109 7.20 11.42 -12.57
CA PHE A 109 7.86 10.28 -11.91
C PHE A 109 8.72 10.75 -10.75
N TYR A 110 9.14 9.82 -9.92
CA TYR A 110 10.17 10.08 -8.92
C TYR A 110 11.20 8.95 -8.90
N VAL A 111 12.36 9.28 -8.34
CA VAL A 111 13.51 8.40 -8.18
C VAL A 111 13.82 8.26 -6.71
N MET A 112 14.05 7.03 -6.28
CA MET A 112 14.47 6.68 -4.93
C MET A 112 15.62 5.68 -4.95
N GLU A 113 16.30 5.54 -3.82
CA GLU A 113 17.32 4.52 -3.67
C GLU A 113 16.73 3.11 -3.79
N ARG A 114 17.55 2.18 -4.26
CA ARG A 114 17.24 0.76 -4.16
C ARG A 114 17.56 0.29 -2.74
N VAL A 115 16.55 -0.16 -2.02
CA VAL A 115 16.69 -0.76 -0.70
C VAL A 115 16.78 -2.28 -0.86
N GLU A 116 17.70 -2.91 -0.15
CA GLU A 116 17.80 -4.37 -0.11
C GLU A 116 16.75 -4.96 0.84
N GLY A 117 16.20 -6.11 0.46
CA GLY A 117 15.22 -6.83 1.23
C GLY A 117 14.29 -7.65 0.35
N THR A 118 13.49 -8.47 1.00
CA THR A 118 12.48 -9.35 0.38
C THR A 118 11.10 -8.96 0.89
N SER A 119 10.14 -8.84 -0.01
CA SER A 119 8.73 -8.76 0.34
C SER A 119 8.14 -10.18 0.34
N TYR A 120 7.42 -10.56 1.38
CA TYR A 120 6.81 -11.88 1.52
C TYR A 120 5.32 -11.82 1.25
N HIS A 121 4.84 -12.65 0.33
CA HIS A 121 3.48 -12.62 -0.20
C HIS A 121 2.64 -13.84 0.18
N SER A 122 3.27 -14.92 0.62
CA SER A 122 2.61 -16.19 0.92
C SER A 122 3.07 -16.81 2.23
N ALA A 123 2.22 -17.65 2.82
CA ALA A 123 2.57 -18.45 4.00
C ALA A 123 3.78 -19.36 3.73
N ALA A 124 3.85 -19.97 2.56
CA ALA A 124 4.93 -20.89 2.19
C ALA A 124 6.32 -20.21 2.21
N GLU A 125 6.41 -18.94 1.82
CA GLU A 125 7.66 -18.18 1.88
C GLU A 125 8.12 -17.96 3.32
N LEU A 126 7.21 -17.67 4.25
CA LEU A 126 7.52 -17.49 5.66
C LEU A 126 7.76 -18.83 6.37
N GLU A 127 7.02 -19.89 6.02
CA GLU A 127 7.23 -21.25 6.54
C GLU A 127 8.67 -21.73 6.24
N ALA A 128 9.19 -21.38 5.07
CA ALA A 128 10.58 -21.71 4.70
C ALA A 128 11.62 -21.04 5.62
N LEU A 129 11.27 -19.91 6.28
CA LEU A 129 12.12 -19.25 7.27
C LEU A 129 12.03 -19.88 8.67
N GLY A 130 10.91 -20.56 8.97
CA GLY A 130 10.56 -21.10 10.26
C GLY A 130 9.77 -20.15 11.17
N ALA A 131 9.06 -20.73 12.14
CA ALA A 131 8.10 -20.02 12.99
C ALA A 131 8.72 -18.89 13.84
N ASP A 132 9.95 -19.06 14.33
CA ASP A 132 10.63 -18.06 15.17
C ASP A 132 10.95 -16.79 14.38
N ARG A 133 11.45 -16.94 13.15
CA ARG A 133 11.74 -15.81 12.26
C ARG A 133 10.44 -15.14 11.80
N THR A 134 9.42 -15.93 11.45
CA THR A 134 8.09 -15.42 11.12
C THR A 134 7.52 -14.58 12.25
N ARG A 135 7.69 -15.04 13.51
CA ARG A 135 7.25 -14.28 14.69
C ARG A 135 8.02 -12.96 14.81
N THR A 136 9.32 -13.00 14.66
CA THR A 136 10.15 -11.78 14.72
C THR A 136 9.72 -10.79 13.64
N ILE A 137 9.59 -11.22 12.39
CA ILE A 137 9.18 -10.38 11.26
C ILE A 137 7.80 -9.75 11.51
N SER A 138 6.82 -10.55 11.91
CA SER A 138 5.47 -10.04 12.16
C SER A 138 5.39 -9.10 13.35
N THR A 139 6.21 -9.31 14.40
CA THR A 139 6.36 -8.36 15.52
C THR A 139 6.94 -7.04 15.03
N ARG A 140 8.02 -7.08 14.23
CA ARG A 140 8.65 -5.87 13.64
C ARG A 140 7.70 -5.09 12.73
N LEU A 141 6.84 -5.80 12.00
CA LEU A 141 5.79 -5.18 11.18
C LEU A 141 4.85 -4.31 12.05
N VAL A 142 4.35 -4.87 13.16
CA VAL A 142 3.45 -4.14 14.08
C VAL A 142 4.18 -2.99 14.76
N GLU A 143 5.41 -3.20 15.21
CA GLU A 143 6.25 -2.16 15.81
C GLU A 143 6.46 -0.98 14.83
N THR A 144 6.69 -1.28 13.55
CA THR A 144 6.86 -0.26 12.49
C THR A 144 5.58 0.55 12.30
N LEU A 145 4.40 -0.10 12.29
CA LEU A 145 3.12 0.60 12.21
C LEU A 145 2.90 1.51 13.44
N GLY A 146 3.14 0.99 14.65
CA GLY A 146 3.02 1.78 15.86
C GLY A 146 3.98 2.98 15.88
N ALA A 147 5.22 2.77 15.41
CA ALA A 147 6.19 3.86 15.29
C ALA A 147 5.74 4.92 14.26
N LEU A 148 5.17 4.51 13.11
CA LEU A 148 4.61 5.43 12.10
C LEU A 148 3.54 6.34 12.71
N HIS A 149 2.63 5.76 13.47
CA HIS A 149 1.52 6.49 14.08
C HIS A 149 1.93 7.40 15.23
N ARG A 150 3.14 7.25 15.75
CA ARG A 150 3.74 8.19 16.73
C ARG A 150 4.45 9.37 16.08
N VAL A 151 4.68 9.36 14.78
CA VAL A 151 5.25 10.52 14.08
C VAL A 151 4.23 11.66 14.10
N VAL A 152 4.60 12.78 14.65
CA VAL A 152 3.78 14.00 14.62
C VAL A 152 3.91 14.63 13.23
N PRO A 153 2.82 14.72 12.45
CA PRO A 153 2.90 15.20 11.06
C PRO A 153 3.52 16.59 10.91
N GLY A 154 3.27 17.48 11.89
CA GLY A 154 3.84 18.83 11.89
C GLY A 154 5.36 18.87 12.00
N ASP A 155 5.95 17.95 12.78
CA ASP A 155 7.39 17.91 13.03
C ASP A 155 8.19 17.46 11.80
N VAL A 156 7.53 16.78 10.86
CA VAL A 156 8.12 16.29 9.61
C VAL A 156 7.65 17.05 8.37
N GLY A 157 6.99 18.20 8.53
CA GLY A 157 6.55 19.04 7.40
C GLY A 157 5.33 18.49 6.64
N LEU A 158 4.51 17.66 7.29
CA LEU A 158 3.30 17.07 6.71
C LEU A 158 2.00 17.63 7.31
N ALA A 159 2.02 18.79 8.00
CA ALA A 159 0.82 19.36 8.63
C ALA A 159 -0.34 19.60 7.65
N ASP A 160 -0.05 19.84 6.37
CA ASP A 160 -1.00 20.10 5.27
C ASP A 160 -1.15 18.91 4.30
N PHE A 161 -0.61 17.72 4.65
CA PHE A 161 -0.61 16.54 3.78
C PHE A 161 -2.00 15.92 3.58
N GLY A 162 -2.97 16.28 4.39
CA GLY A 162 -4.36 15.82 4.32
C GLY A 162 -5.28 16.72 5.14
N ARG A 163 -6.51 16.27 5.29
CA ARG A 163 -7.51 16.89 6.16
C ARG A 163 -7.92 15.87 7.21
N PRO A 164 -7.37 15.94 8.43
CA PRO A 164 -7.72 14.98 9.48
C PRO A 164 -9.16 15.15 9.98
N GLU A 165 -9.68 16.39 10.13
CA GLU A 165 -11.02 16.64 10.66
C GLU A 165 -12.10 15.98 9.83
N GLY A 166 -12.97 15.17 10.43
CA GLY A 166 -14.05 14.42 9.78
C GLY A 166 -13.51 13.32 8.84
N TYR A 167 -12.30 12.81 9.09
CA TYR A 167 -11.67 11.77 8.28
C TYR A 167 -12.56 10.52 8.18
N LEU A 168 -13.06 10.00 9.30
CA LEU A 168 -13.86 8.77 9.34
C LEU A 168 -15.15 8.91 8.51
N ALA A 169 -15.89 10.01 8.68
CA ALA A 169 -17.10 10.26 7.90
C ALA A 169 -16.81 10.33 6.39
N ARG A 170 -15.69 10.96 6.01
CA ARG A 170 -15.27 11.00 4.60
C ARG A 170 -14.87 9.64 4.06
N GLN A 171 -14.24 8.77 4.88
CA GLN A 171 -13.92 7.41 4.47
C GLN A 171 -15.19 6.59 4.23
N VAL A 172 -16.17 6.66 5.11
CA VAL A 172 -17.49 6.02 4.92
C VAL A 172 -18.11 6.45 3.59
N ALA A 173 -18.18 7.76 3.32
CA ALA A 173 -18.75 8.29 2.09
C ALA A 173 -17.93 7.92 0.83
N ARG A 174 -16.58 7.94 0.94
CA ARG A 174 -15.67 7.59 -0.16
C ARG A 174 -15.89 6.14 -0.60
N TRP A 175 -15.88 5.21 0.36
CA TRP A 175 -15.97 3.79 0.04
C TRP A 175 -17.38 3.40 -0.45
N LYS A 176 -18.42 4.06 0.04
CA LYS A 176 -19.78 3.93 -0.53
C LYS A 176 -19.79 4.33 -2.00
N LYS A 177 -19.28 5.51 -2.32
CA LYS A 177 -19.21 5.98 -3.70
C LYS A 177 -18.42 5.03 -4.60
N GLN A 178 -17.31 4.49 -4.10
CA GLN A 178 -16.48 3.55 -4.87
C GLN A 178 -17.21 2.24 -5.11
N LEU A 179 -17.85 1.67 -4.08
CA LEU A 179 -18.63 0.44 -4.21
C LEU A 179 -19.80 0.61 -5.17
N ASP A 180 -20.58 1.71 -5.05
CA ASP A 180 -21.69 1.99 -5.95
C ASP A 180 -21.24 2.11 -7.42
N GLY A 181 -20.08 2.70 -7.65
CA GLY A 181 -19.51 2.85 -8.99
C GLY A 181 -18.99 1.56 -9.62
N SER A 182 -18.81 0.51 -8.84
CA SER A 182 -18.28 -0.79 -9.30
C SER A 182 -19.18 -1.98 -8.98
N ARG A 183 -20.38 -1.74 -8.47
CA ARG A 183 -21.31 -2.79 -8.07
C ARG A 183 -21.75 -3.62 -9.26
N THR A 184 -21.53 -4.94 -9.21
CA THR A 184 -21.83 -5.88 -10.30
C THR A 184 -23.08 -6.73 -10.01
N ARG A 185 -23.57 -6.71 -8.76
CA ARG A 185 -24.62 -7.59 -8.25
C ARG A 185 -25.37 -6.96 -7.07
N ASP A 186 -26.42 -7.61 -6.62
CA ASP A 186 -27.10 -7.23 -5.39
C ASP A 186 -26.25 -7.58 -4.16
N LEU A 187 -26.03 -6.59 -3.29
CA LEU A 187 -25.23 -6.69 -2.07
C LEU A 187 -25.98 -5.97 -0.94
N PRO A 188 -27.05 -6.56 -0.39
CA PRO A 188 -27.89 -5.92 0.63
C PRO A 188 -27.10 -5.57 1.90
N ASP A 189 -26.17 -6.42 2.31
CA ASP A 189 -25.32 -6.19 3.48
C ASP A 189 -24.41 -4.97 3.32
N ALA A 190 -24.08 -4.59 2.08
CA ALA A 190 -23.29 -3.39 1.83
C ALA A 190 -24.09 -2.11 2.14
N ASP A 191 -25.37 -2.08 1.82
CA ASP A 191 -26.24 -0.94 2.11
C ASP A 191 -26.54 -0.86 3.61
N GLU A 192 -26.75 -2.00 4.28
CA GLU A 192 -26.96 -2.09 5.72
C GLU A 192 -25.70 -1.66 6.49
N LEU A 193 -24.50 -2.21 6.14
CA LEU A 193 -23.24 -1.87 6.80
C LEU A 193 -22.92 -0.38 6.63
N HIS A 194 -23.10 0.16 5.41
CA HIS A 194 -22.93 1.59 5.18
C HIS A 194 -23.87 2.42 6.03
N SER A 195 -25.17 2.06 6.10
CA SER A 195 -26.16 2.77 6.90
C SER A 195 -25.76 2.85 8.37
N ARG A 196 -25.31 1.73 8.95
CA ARG A 196 -24.85 1.69 10.34
C ARG A 196 -23.60 2.51 10.57
N LEU A 197 -22.60 2.37 9.70
CA LEU A 197 -21.37 3.17 9.77
C LEU A 197 -21.66 4.67 9.65
N ALA A 198 -22.57 5.08 8.75
CA ALA A 198 -22.91 6.49 8.56
C ALA A 198 -23.74 7.08 9.71
N ALA A 199 -24.55 6.25 10.37
CA ALA A 199 -25.44 6.70 11.47
C ALA A 199 -24.68 6.98 12.78
N ASP A 200 -23.53 6.32 13.02
CA ASP A 200 -22.84 6.38 14.30
C ASP A 200 -21.31 6.45 14.14
N VAL A 201 -20.84 7.49 13.43
CA VAL A 201 -19.42 7.78 13.25
C VAL A 201 -18.84 8.27 14.58
N PRO A 202 -17.83 7.58 15.15
CA PRO A 202 -17.20 8.04 16.40
C PRO A 202 -16.38 9.32 16.18
N ALA A 203 -16.02 9.99 17.27
CA ALA A 203 -14.95 10.98 17.23
C ALA A 203 -13.64 10.30 16.84
N GLU A 204 -12.80 11.00 16.08
CA GLU A 204 -11.47 10.50 15.75
C GLU A 204 -10.64 10.22 17.02
N SER A 205 -9.95 9.07 17.05
CA SER A 205 -9.08 8.68 18.18
C SER A 205 -7.81 9.53 18.25
N GLY A 206 -7.42 10.10 17.13
CA GLY A 206 -6.24 10.95 17.00
C GLY A 206 -5.98 11.38 15.57
N VAL A 207 -4.88 12.11 15.38
CA VAL A 207 -4.39 12.55 14.08
C VAL A 207 -2.99 12.02 13.85
N GLY A 208 -2.80 11.22 12.82
CA GLY A 208 -1.51 10.67 12.43
C GLY A 208 -1.34 10.55 10.93
N ILE A 209 -0.18 10.05 10.52
CA ILE A 209 0.08 9.65 9.15
C ILE A 209 -0.51 8.25 8.97
N VAL A 210 -1.59 8.15 8.19
CA VAL A 210 -2.20 6.88 7.81
C VAL A 210 -1.57 6.43 6.51
N HIS A 211 -1.07 5.18 6.47
CA HIS A 211 -0.54 4.56 5.25
C HIS A 211 -1.66 4.18 4.29
N GLY A 212 -2.73 3.63 4.81
CA GLY A 212 -3.92 3.26 4.06
C GLY A 212 -3.87 1.88 3.38
N ASP A 213 -2.70 1.22 3.35
CA ASP A 213 -2.50 -0.17 2.86
C ASP A 213 -1.32 -0.84 3.57
N PHE A 214 -1.20 -0.69 4.89
CA PHE A 214 -0.07 -1.21 5.65
C PHE A 214 -0.19 -2.73 5.87
N ARG A 215 0.71 -3.49 5.23
CA ARG A 215 0.75 -4.95 5.29
C ARG A 215 2.12 -5.48 4.88
N LEU A 216 2.37 -6.78 5.13
CA LEU A 216 3.68 -7.40 4.88
C LEU A 216 4.11 -7.31 3.41
N ASP A 217 3.17 -7.37 2.47
CA ASP A 217 3.47 -7.25 1.04
C ASP A 217 4.08 -5.88 0.67
N ASN A 218 3.81 -4.86 1.47
CA ASN A 218 4.24 -3.47 1.25
C ASN A 218 5.47 -3.10 2.10
N VAL A 219 6.21 -4.07 2.62
CA VAL A 219 7.47 -3.83 3.31
C VAL A 219 8.59 -4.72 2.75
N LEU A 220 9.84 -4.25 2.87
CA LEU A 220 11.02 -5.06 2.62
C LEU A 220 11.62 -5.53 3.93
N ILE A 221 12.00 -6.81 3.96
CA ILE A 221 12.60 -7.47 5.12
C ILE A 221 14.02 -7.93 4.76
N LEU A 222 14.99 -7.53 5.58
CA LEU A 222 16.36 -8.02 5.52
C LEU A 222 16.80 -8.36 6.95
N ASP A 223 17.36 -9.55 7.16
CA ASP A 223 17.79 -10.04 8.47
C ASP A 223 16.71 -9.87 9.57
N ASP A 224 15.46 -10.22 9.21
CA ASP A 224 14.24 -10.14 10.05
C ASP A 224 13.88 -8.72 10.51
N GLN A 225 14.47 -7.68 9.91
CA GLN A 225 14.16 -6.27 10.16
C GLN A 225 13.38 -5.69 8.97
N VAL A 226 12.46 -4.76 9.24
CA VAL A 226 11.83 -3.94 8.19
C VAL A 226 12.87 -2.92 7.71
N THR A 227 13.27 -3.02 6.45
CA THR A 227 14.25 -2.10 5.83
C THR A 227 13.59 -1.03 4.97
N ALA A 228 12.36 -1.23 4.51
CA ALA A 228 11.59 -0.20 3.84
C ALA A 228 10.08 -0.46 3.98
N VAL A 229 9.31 0.61 4.16
CA VAL A 229 7.86 0.66 3.95
C VAL A 229 7.63 1.28 2.58
N LEU A 230 6.84 0.61 1.75
CA LEU A 230 6.57 0.91 0.35
C LEU A 230 5.10 1.23 0.12
N ASP A 231 4.79 1.75 -1.07
CA ASP A 231 3.42 1.94 -1.58
C ASP A 231 2.56 2.94 -0.79
N TRP A 232 3.05 4.17 -0.75
CA TRP A 232 2.45 5.30 -0.05
C TRP A 232 1.32 6.00 -0.84
N GLU A 233 0.80 5.39 -1.92
CA GLU A 233 -0.21 6.01 -2.79
C GLU A 233 -1.51 6.37 -2.07
N MET A 234 -1.85 5.63 -1.01
CA MET A 234 -3.03 5.87 -0.20
C MET A 234 -2.78 6.72 1.04
N ALA A 235 -1.54 7.12 1.27
CA ALA A 235 -1.17 7.84 2.48
C ALA A 235 -1.87 9.20 2.61
N THR A 236 -2.26 9.53 3.85
CA THR A 236 -2.93 10.78 4.18
C THR A 236 -2.79 11.09 5.68
N LEU A 237 -3.25 12.27 6.10
CA LEU A 237 -3.54 12.52 7.51
C LEU A 237 -4.93 12.01 7.85
N GLY A 238 -5.03 11.26 8.93
CA GLY A 238 -6.28 10.66 9.37
C GLY A 238 -6.14 9.98 10.73
N ASP A 239 -7.09 9.10 11.01
CA ASP A 239 -7.13 8.35 12.25
C ASP A 239 -6.28 7.07 12.16
N PRO A 240 -5.23 6.94 12.99
CA PRO A 240 -4.29 5.81 12.97
C PRO A 240 -4.94 4.44 13.16
N LEU A 241 -6.03 4.34 13.94
CA LEU A 241 -6.73 3.07 14.14
C LEU A 241 -7.29 2.47 12.85
N SER A 242 -7.45 3.28 11.79
CA SER A 242 -7.86 2.80 10.47
C SER A 242 -6.86 1.83 9.84
N ASP A 243 -5.55 2.04 10.03
CA ASP A 243 -4.52 1.13 9.53
C ASP A 243 -4.43 -0.14 10.37
N LEU A 244 -4.54 -0.03 11.72
CA LEU A 244 -4.59 -1.20 12.59
C LEU A 244 -5.76 -2.11 12.23
N ALA A 245 -6.95 -1.54 12.10
CA ALA A 245 -8.15 -2.29 11.72
C ALA A 245 -8.01 -2.95 10.34
N LEU A 246 -7.43 -2.23 9.38
CA LEU A 246 -7.20 -2.78 8.05
C LEU A 246 -6.19 -3.93 8.06
N MET A 247 -5.10 -3.83 8.84
CA MET A 247 -4.13 -4.91 9.02
C MET A 247 -4.80 -6.17 9.58
N LEU A 248 -5.70 -6.04 10.57
CA LEU A 248 -6.43 -7.18 11.13
C LEU A 248 -7.40 -7.80 10.11
N VAL A 249 -8.11 -6.97 9.34
CA VAL A 249 -9.00 -7.46 8.28
C VAL A 249 -8.22 -8.20 7.19
N TYR A 250 -7.07 -7.67 6.74
CA TYR A 250 -6.19 -8.39 5.83
C TYR A 250 -5.76 -9.75 6.37
N LYS A 251 -5.36 -9.81 7.65
CA LYS A 251 -4.97 -11.07 8.29
C LYS A 251 -6.13 -12.05 8.35
N ARG A 252 -7.30 -11.62 8.78
CA ARG A 252 -8.51 -12.45 8.97
C ARG A 252 -8.97 -13.08 7.66
N PHE A 253 -8.93 -12.33 6.57
CA PHE A 253 -9.40 -12.77 5.26
C PHE A 253 -8.28 -13.24 4.33
N GLY A 254 -7.03 -13.21 4.75
CA GLY A 254 -5.90 -13.64 3.95
C GLY A 254 -5.75 -12.87 2.63
N VAL A 255 -6.10 -11.59 2.63
CA VAL A 255 -5.97 -10.77 1.43
C VAL A 255 -4.56 -10.22 1.35
N GLY A 256 -3.84 -10.63 0.30
CA GLY A 256 -2.46 -10.26 0.03
C GLY A 256 -2.24 -9.96 -1.46
N ALA A 257 -1.00 -10.09 -1.92
CA ALA A 257 -0.64 -9.95 -3.34
C ALA A 257 -1.40 -10.95 -4.22
N SER A 258 -1.76 -12.11 -3.68
CA SER A 258 -2.69 -13.06 -4.31
C SER A 258 -3.99 -13.13 -3.50
N ILE A 259 -5.12 -13.07 -4.18
CA ILE A 259 -6.43 -13.28 -3.58
C ILE A 259 -6.72 -14.78 -3.67
N GLY A 260 -6.45 -15.49 -2.58
CA GLY A 260 -6.70 -16.92 -2.46
C GLY A 260 -8.02 -17.24 -1.73
N PRO A 261 -8.62 -18.44 -1.95
CA PRO A 261 -9.83 -18.84 -1.22
C PRO A 261 -9.54 -19.25 0.23
N ASP A 262 -8.29 -19.46 0.59
CA ASP A 262 -7.86 -19.91 1.92
C ASP A 262 -6.97 -18.83 2.55
N PRO A 263 -7.44 -18.16 3.64
CA PRO A 263 -6.65 -17.17 4.37
C PRO A 263 -5.28 -17.66 4.83
N ARG A 264 -5.15 -18.97 5.05
CA ARG A 264 -3.89 -19.59 5.49
C ARG A 264 -2.79 -19.58 4.43
N THR A 265 -3.12 -19.33 3.17
CA THR A 265 -2.12 -19.21 2.09
C THR A 265 -1.46 -17.83 2.01
N ALA A 266 -2.08 -16.80 2.60
CA ALA A 266 -1.47 -15.48 2.71
C ALA A 266 -0.31 -15.49 3.72
N ALA A 267 0.64 -14.58 3.58
CA ALA A 267 1.79 -14.48 4.47
C ALA A 267 1.38 -14.39 5.96
N SER A 268 0.30 -13.67 6.27
CA SER A 268 -0.23 -13.53 7.64
C SER A 268 -0.87 -14.81 8.22
N GLY A 269 -1.06 -15.86 7.39
CA GLY A 269 -1.52 -17.18 7.80
C GLY A 269 -0.40 -18.16 8.18
N ALA A 270 0.87 -17.76 8.01
CA ALA A 270 2.01 -18.62 8.28
C ALA A 270 2.15 -18.97 9.77
N PRO A 271 2.62 -20.21 10.10
CA PRO A 271 2.97 -20.58 11.46
C PRO A 271 3.99 -19.62 12.07
N GLY A 272 3.72 -19.17 13.30
CA GLY A 272 4.55 -18.20 14.01
C GLY A 272 4.17 -16.73 13.75
N PHE A 273 3.33 -16.42 12.77
CA PHE A 273 2.82 -15.06 12.62
C PHE A 273 1.99 -14.64 13.85
N VAL A 274 2.22 -13.47 14.42
CA VAL A 274 1.52 -12.98 15.62
C VAL A 274 -0.01 -13.01 15.43
N SER A 275 -0.72 -13.41 16.46
CA SER A 275 -2.19 -13.46 16.47
C SER A 275 -2.82 -12.06 16.46
N GLU A 276 -4.12 -11.97 16.21
CA GLU A 276 -4.83 -10.69 16.23
C GLU A 276 -4.75 -10.01 17.61
N SER A 277 -4.89 -10.78 18.69
CA SER A 277 -4.73 -10.24 20.05
C SER A 277 -3.33 -9.72 20.32
N GLU A 278 -2.29 -10.45 19.88
CA GLU A 278 -0.90 -10.00 20.01
C GLU A 278 -0.61 -8.76 19.17
N ILE A 279 -1.19 -8.64 17.96
CA ILE A 279 -1.09 -7.41 17.13
C ILE A 279 -1.65 -6.22 17.89
N ILE A 280 -2.85 -6.37 18.46
CA ILE A 280 -3.52 -5.31 19.23
C ILE A 280 -2.69 -4.93 20.47
N GLU A 281 -2.26 -5.92 21.24
CA GLU A 281 -1.45 -5.71 22.46
C GLU A 281 -0.14 -4.98 22.14
N LEU A 282 0.61 -5.44 21.13
CA LEU A 282 1.86 -4.82 20.70
C LEU A 282 1.66 -3.39 20.22
N TYR A 283 0.63 -3.16 19.40
CA TYR A 283 0.33 -1.84 18.87
C TYR A 283 -0.07 -0.86 19.99
N CYS A 284 -1.00 -1.25 20.88
CA CYS A 284 -1.45 -0.39 21.97
C CYS A 284 -0.35 -0.13 23.00
N ALA A 285 0.56 -1.08 23.23
CA ALA A 285 1.74 -0.85 24.09
C ALA A 285 2.66 0.26 23.55
N ILE A 286 2.65 0.49 22.22
CA ILE A 286 3.46 1.54 21.59
C ILE A 286 2.71 2.87 21.51
N THR A 287 1.41 2.84 21.20
CA THR A 287 0.62 4.02 20.82
C THR A 287 -0.31 4.54 21.93
N ASP A 288 -0.50 3.78 23.02
CA ASP A 288 -1.45 4.06 24.11
C ASP A 288 -2.87 4.28 23.54
N CYS A 289 -3.32 3.38 22.66
CA CYS A 289 -4.56 3.52 21.91
C CYS A 289 -5.82 3.21 22.74
N ASP A 290 -6.90 3.97 22.53
CA ASP A 290 -8.24 3.65 23.02
C ASP A 290 -9.02 2.82 21.98
N LEU A 291 -9.43 1.63 22.37
CA LEU A 291 -10.14 0.68 21.53
C LEU A 291 -11.66 0.65 21.79
N THR A 292 -12.20 1.58 22.58
CA THR A 292 -13.63 1.58 22.98
C THR A 292 -14.59 1.49 21.80
N ARG A 293 -14.26 2.08 20.65
CA ARG A 293 -15.07 2.07 19.41
C ARG A 293 -14.39 1.32 18.28
N PHE A 294 -13.54 0.33 18.59
CA PHE A 294 -12.72 -0.35 17.58
C PHE A 294 -13.54 -1.20 16.60
N GLY A 295 -14.72 -1.67 16.99
CA GLY A 295 -15.65 -2.36 16.11
C GLY A 295 -16.07 -1.50 14.91
N PHE A 296 -16.23 -0.16 15.09
CA PHE A 296 -16.46 0.76 13.97
C PHE A 296 -15.31 0.75 12.96
N TYR A 297 -14.06 0.78 13.42
CA TYR A 297 -12.89 0.76 12.53
C TYR A 297 -12.75 -0.57 11.78
N LEU A 298 -13.03 -1.69 12.46
CA LEU A 298 -13.08 -3.01 11.81
C LEU A 298 -14.19 -3.08 10.75
N GLY A 299 -15.38 -2.58 11.05
CA GLY A 299 -16.49 -2.48 10.11
C GLY A 299 -16.15 -1.63 8.90
N LEU A 300 -15.54 -0.45 9.12
CA LEU A 300 -15.09 0.44 8.05
C LEU A 300 -13.98 -0.19 7.20
N ALA A 301 -13.02 -0.87 7.82
CA ALA A 301 -11.95 -1.58 7.12
C ALA A 301 -12.48 -2.73 6.26
N ALA A 302 -13.43 -3.50 6.76
CA ALA A 302 -14.11 -4.56 6.02
C ALA A 302 -14.91 -4.00 4.84
N TYR A 303 -15.65 -2.90 5.05
CA TYR A 303 -16.36 -2.19 3.98
C TYR A 303 -15.43 -1.65 2.91
N LYS A 304 -14.30 -1.03 3.31
CA LYS A 304 -13.24 -0.57 2.41
C LYS A 304 -12.73 -1.71 1.55
N LEU A 305 -12.36 -2.84 2.17
CA LEU A 305 -11.80 -3.97 1.45
C LEU A 305 -12.83 -4.60 0.51
N ALA A 306 -14.09 -4.71 0.93
CA ALA A 306 -15.19 -5.15 0.08
C ALA A 306 -15.35 -4.25 -1.16
N ALA A 307 -15.29 -2.92 -0.99
CA ALA A 307 -15.36 -1.96 -2.09
C ALA A 307 -14.17 -2.08 -3.06
N VAL A 308 -12.96 -2.32 -2.55
CA VAL A 308 -11.76 -2.54 -3.37
C VAL A 308 -11.89 -3.84 -4.17
N LEU A 309 -12.30 -4.95 -3.52
CA LEU A 309 -12.42 -6.25 -4.19
C LEU A 309 -13.58 -6.28 -5.20
N GLU A 310 -14.71 -5.63 -4.94
CA GLU A 310 -15.78 -5.49 -5.92
C GLU A 310 -15.33 -4.66 -7.12
N GLY A 311 -14.51 -3.62 -6.91
CA GLY A 311 -13.89 -2.86 -7.99
C GLY A 311 -12.91 -3.68 -8.84
N ILE A 312 -12.16 -4.60 -8.22
CA ILE A 312 -11.30 -5.55 -8.93
C ILE A 312 -12.16 -6.54 -9.74
N HIS A 313 -13.21 -7.08 -9.13
CA HIS A 313 -14.16 -7.99 -9.78
C HIS A 313 -14.86 -7.33 -10.96
N TYR A 314 -15.30 -6.08 -10.83
CA TYR A 314 -15.88 -5.29 -11.91
C TYR A 314 -14.92 -5.21 -13.11
N ARG A 315 -13.66 -4.83 -12.88
CA ARG A 315 -12.65 -4.75 -13.94
C ARG A 315 -12.36 -6.11 -14.59
N TYR A 316 -12.36 -7.18 -13.79
CA TYR A 316 -12.24 -8.54 -14.32
C TYR A 316 -13.38 -8.88 -15.27
N LEU A 317 -14.63 -8.62 -14.91
CA LEU A 317 -15.81 -8.83 -15.77
C LEU A 317 -15.77 -8.01 -17.07
N GLN A 318 -15.11 -6.85 -17.03
CA GLN A 318 -14.91 -5.99 -18.22
C GLN A 318 -13.69 -6.42 -19.06
N GLY A 319 -12.96 -7.49 -18.69
CA GLY A 319 -11.74 -7.91 -19.38
C GLY A 319 -10.57 -6.91 -19.25
N GLN A 320 -10.56 -6.09 -18.22
CA GLN A 320 -9.57 -5.02 -18.00
C GLN A 320 -8.46 -5.43 -17.02
N THR A 321 -8.41 -6.70 -16.63
CA THR A 321 -7.36 -7.22 -15.74
C THR A 321 -6.37 -8.08 -16.53
N VAL A 322 -5.08 -8.03 -16.13
CA VAL A 322 -4.02 -8.85 -16.72
C VAL A 322 -3.38 -9.68 -15.61
N GLY A 323 -3.33 -11.00 -15.78
CA GLY A 323 -2.82 -11.96 -14.79
C GLY A 323 -3.91 -12.88 -14.22
N GLU A 324 -3.53 -13.73 -13.28
CA GLU A 324 -4.41 -14.73 -12.65
C GLU A 324 -4.95 -14.26 -11.29
N GLY A 325 -6.03 -14.91 -10.81
CA GLY A 325 -6.59 -14.72 -9.46
C GLY A 325 -7.60 -13.58 -9.32
N PHE A 326 -7.83 -12.76 -10.35
CA PHE A 326 -8.81 -11.67 -10.32
C PHE A 326 -10.27 -12.16 -10.33
N ASP A 327 -10.52 -13.36 -10.86
CA ASP A 327 -11.80 -14.06 -10.85
C ASP A 327 -12.34 -14.30 -9.44
N ARG A 328 -11.47 -14.40 -8.46
CA ARG A 328 -11.80 -14.71 -7.06
C ARG A 328 -12.08 -13.49 -6.20
N ALA A 329 -11.69 -12.29 -6.64
CA ALA A 329 -11.84 -11.06 -5.86
C ALA A 329 -13.28 -10.86 -5.34
N GLY A 330 -14.27 -11.11 -6.20
CA GLY A 330 -15.68 -10.96 -5.84
C GLY A 330 -16.21 -11.98 -4.83
N LEU A 331 -15.52 -13.10 -4.61
CA LEU A 331 -16.00 -14.18 -3.72
C LEU A 331 -15.93 -13.80 -2.25
N LEU A 332 -14.96 -12.98 -1.86
CA LEU A 332 -14.77 -12.55 -0.46
C LEU A 332 -15.66 -11.36 -0.07
N VAL A 333 -16.30 -10.71 -1.02
CA VAL A 333 -17.08 -9.49 -0.73
C VAL A 333 -18.23 -9.75 0.25
N PRO A 334 -19.06 -10.80 0.11
CA PRO A 334 -20.13 -11.07 1.08
C PRO A 334 -19.59 -11.32 2.49
N ASP A 335 -18.56 -12.15 2.64
CA ASP A 335 -17.97 -12.50 3.94
C ASP A 335 -17.38 -11.27 4.65
N LEU A 336 -16.77 -10.35 3.89
CA LEU A 336 -16.27 -9.08 4.42
C LEU A 336 -17.40 -8.18 4.92
N LEU A 337 -18.51 -8.11 4.19
CA LEU A 337 -19.66 -7.29 4.58
C LEU A 337 -20.32 -7.86 5.84
N GLU A 338 -20.49 -9.18 5.93
CA GLU A 338 -21.01 -9.86 7.11
C GLU A 338 -20.10 -9.61 8.33
N ALA A 339 -18.79 -9.81 8.18
CA ALA A 339 -17.83 -9.55 9.26
C ALA A 339 -17.83 -8.08 9.72
N GLY A 340 -18.04 -7.14 8.78
CA GLY A 340 -18.20 -5.73 9.11
C GLY A 340 -19.45 -5.45 9.94
N LEU A 341 -20.57 -6.10 9.62
CA LEU A 341 -21.81 -6.00 10.39
C LEU A 341 -21.67 -6.63 11.79
N GLU A 342 -20.93 -7.74 11.90
CA GLU A 342 -20.66 -8.37 13.19
C GLU A 342 -19.79 -7.49 14.09
N ALA A 343 -18.72 -6.89 13.54
CA ALA A 343 -17.83 -6.01 14.29
C ALA A 343 -18.56 -4.82 14.92
N LEU A 344 -19.60 -4.30 14.28
CA LEU A 344 -20.40 -3.21 14.83
C LEU A 344 -21.30 -3.64 16.02
N LYS A 345 -21.57 -4.95 16.19
CA LYS A 345 -22.35 -5.43 17.35
C LYS A 345 -21.52 -5.39 18.63
N ASP A 346 -20.20 -5.58 18.52
CA ASP A 346 -19.28 -5.61 19.66
C ASP A 346 -19.11 -4.21 20.29
N ASP A 347 -19.31 -3.14 19.50
CA ASP A 347 -19.28 -1.74 20.02
C ASP A 347 -20.56 -1.36 20.80
N CYS A 348 -21.64 -2.14 20.71
CA CYS A 348 -22.95 -1.85 21.31
C CYS A 348 -23.13 -2.52 22.69
N GLY A 349 -22.17 -3.28 23.17
CA GLY A 349 -22.16 -3.97 24.49
C GLY A 349 -21.31 -3.20 25.46
#